data_1afb814ef25a7504b2d7378c6e366120
#
_entry.id   1afb814ef25a7504b2d7378c6e366120
#
_cell.length_a   1.000
_cell.length_b   1.000
_cell.length_c   1.000
_cell.angle_alpha   90.00
_cell.angle_beta   90.00
_cell.angle_gamma   90.00
#
_symmetry.space_group_name_H-M   'P 1'
#
loop_
_entity.id
_entity.type
_entity.pdbx_description
1 polymer ?
#
loop_
_entity_poly.entity_id
_entity_poly.type
_entity_poly.pdbx_seq_one_letter_code
_entity_poly.pdbx_strand_id
1 'polypeptide(L)'
;SSGEEVMIPFYDFKTGTRKLNATPLKLAKDELLLIDSLHGLYPAFSKDISLEVKFKLYLEPLLQMKGKDGRYIRWTDLRLIRRMLRDSVFRAYNPQQTLEHWHYVRGSELRNIIPYSNTADFVISSGMPYEAPIYANRMLKLFEEWKEKYKGDPLKADALERSERVYNVLKTV
;
A
#
# COMPACT_ATOMS: atom_id res chain seq x y z
N SER A 1 -26.85 9.48 9.14
CA SER A 1 -27.22 8.06 9.33
C SER A 1 -28.57 8.00 10.00
N SER A 2 -29.40 7.05 9.59
CA SER A 2 -30.70 6.77 10.22
C SER A 2 -30.58 6.08 11.58
N GLY A 3 -29.36 5.73 12.00
CA GLY A 3 -29.11 4.91 13.20
C GLY A 3 -29.55 3.44 13.04
N GLU A 4 -29.85 3.01 11.83
CA GLU A 4 -30.17 1.63 11.52
C GLU A 4 -28.96 0.72 11.57
N GLU A 5 -29.15 -0.50 12.03
CA GLU A 5 -28.13 -1.53 11.98
C GLU A 5 -28.02 -2.11 10.57
N VAL A 6 -26.82 -2.20 10.05
CA VAL A 6 -26.49 -2.79 8.75
C VAL A 6 -25.50 -3.93 8.92
N MET A 7 -25.61 -4.96 8.08
CA MET A 7 -24.66 -6.07 8.08
C MET A 7 -23.58 -5.83 7.04
N ILE A 8 -22.34 -5.75 7.48
CA ILE A 8 -21.19 -5.58 6.57
C ILE A 8 -20.53 -6.93 6.27
N PRO A 9 -19.91 -7.07 5.08
CA PRO A 9 -19.20 -8.29 4.72
C PRO A 9 -17.86 -8.40 5.43
N PHE A 10 -17.42 -9.62 5.67
CA PHE A 10 -16.07 -9.95 6.11
C PHE A 10 -15.30 -10.64 4.99
N TYR A 11 -14.03 -10.28 4.81
CA TYR A 11 -13.14 -10.91 3.86
C TYR A 11 -11.96 -11.57 4.59
N ASP A 12 -11.82 -12.88 4.39
CA ASP A 12 -10.69 -13.65 4.92
C ASP A 12 -9.54 -13.66 3.90
N PHE A 13 -8.47 -12.94 4.21
CA PHE A 13 -7.30 -12.85 3.35
C PHE A 13 -6.47 -14.14 3.25
N LYS A 14 -6.60 -15.06 4.21
CA LYS A 14 -5.86 -16.34 4.19
C LYS A 14 -6.51 -17.33 3.23
N THR A 15 -7.82 -17.38 3.23
CA THR A 15 -8.60 -18.30 2.40
C THR A 15 -9.08 -17.69 1.08
N GLY A 16 -8.98 -16.34 0.95
CA GLY A 16 -9.50 -15.61 -0.20
C GLY A 16 -11.04 -15.63 -0.29
N THR A 17 -11.75 -15.90 0.81
CA THR A 17 -13.20 -16.04 0.82
C THR A 17 -13.89 -14.80 1.41
N ARG A 18 -15.09 -14.51 0.92
CA ARG A 18 -15.94 -13.43 1.40
C ARG A 18 -17.21 -13.98 2.02
N LYS A 19 -17.50 -13.57 3.24
CA LYS A 19 -18.76 -13.80 3.92
C LYS A 19 -19.61 -12.54 3.85
N LEU A 20 -20.78 -12.63 3.26
CA LEU A 20 -21.77 -11.55 3.26
C LEU A 20 -22.49 -11.51 4.61
N ASN A 21 -22.95 -10.34 5.02
CA ASN A 21 -23.74 -10.17 6.25
C ASN A 21 -23.05 -10.78 7.49
N ALA A 22 -21.75 -10.53 7.64
CA ALA A 22 -20.96 -11.19 8.68
C ALA A 22 -20.89 -10.43 9.99
N THR A 23 -20.88 -9.08 9.92
CA THR A 23 -20.66 -8.23 11.09
C THR A 23 -21.71 -7.13 11.14
N PRO A 24 -22.43 -6.99 12.26
CA PRO A 24 -23.36 -5.88 12.43
C PRO A 24 -22.60 -4.56 12.63
N LEU A 25 -23.06 -3.50 12.01
CA LEU A 25 -22.59 -2.15 12.18
C LEU A 25 -23.76 -1.22 12.43
N LYS A 26 -23.74 -0.52 13.54
CA LYS A 26 -24.70 0.51 13.90
C LYS A 26 -23.93 1.71 14.47
N LEU A 27 -24.19 2.89 13.97
CA LEU A 27 -23.60 4.12 14.49
C LEU A 27 -24.57 4.81 15.44
N ALA A 28 -24.13 5.12 16.63
CA ALA A 28 -24.83 6.03 17.54
C ALA A 28 -24.70 7.49 17.05
N LYS A 29 -25.47 8.38 17.65
CA LYS A 29 -25.54 9.78 17.24
C LYS A 29 -24.19 10.52 17.30
N ASP A 30 -23.37 10.16 18.29
CA ASP A 30 -22.09 10.83 18.57
C ASP A 30 -20.87 9.99 18.16
N GLU A 31 -21.07 8.98 17.30
CA GLU A 31 -20.00 8.13 16.78
C GLU A 31 -19.58 8.52 15.37
N LEU A 32 -18.28 8.34 15.11
CA LEU A 32 -17.66 8.50 13.81
C LEU A 32 -17.29 7.13 13.23
N LEU A 33 -17.55 6.93 11.96
CA LEU A 33 -17.08 5.77 11.23
C LEU A 33 -15.73 6.09 10.57
N LEU A 34 -14.68 5.44 11.06
CA LEU A 34 -13.37 5.49 10.42
C LEU A 34 -13.26 4.35 9.38
N ILE A 35 -13.03 4.71 8.12
CA ILE A 35 -12.88 3.75 7.03
C ILE A 35 -11.43 3.78 6.53
N ASP A 36 -10.68 2.70 6.77
CA ASP A 36 -9.38 2.48 6.15
C ASP A 36 -9.57 1.66 4.87
N SER A 37 -9.35 2.29 3.72
CA SER A 37 -9.54 1.67 2.41
C SER A 37 -8.55 2.19 1.39
N LEU A 38 -7.98 1.26 0.60
CA LEU A 38 -7.09 1.58 -0.51
C LEU A 38 -7.75 2.52 -1.55
N HIS A 39 -9.05 2.36 -1.77
CA HIS A 39 -9.84 3.15 -2.72
C HIS A 39 -10.79 4.14 -2.04
N GLY A 40 -10.54 4.54 -0.79
CA GLY A 40 -11.42 5.43 -0.02
C GLY A 40 -11.66 6.79 -0.66
N LEU A 41 -10.70 7.29 -1.46
CA LEU A 41 -10.84 8.56 -2.19
C LEU A 41 -11.58 8.42 -3.53
N TYR A 42 -11.83 7.19 -4.01
CA TYR A 42 -12.53 6.98 -5.27
C TYR A 42 -13.98 7.53 -5.17
N PRO A 43 -14.40 8.43 -6.07
CA PRO A 43 -15.65 9.18 -5.88
C PRO A 43 -16.90 8.30 -5.71
N ALA A 44 -16.97 7.19 -6.44
CA ALA A 44 -18.13 6.29 -6.37
C ALA A 44 -18.26 5.58 -5.02
N PHE A 45 -17.18 5.51 -4.21
CA PHE A 45 -17.20 4.87 -2.90
C PHE A 45 -18.12 5.60 -1.90
N SER A 46 -18.18 6.92 -1.97
CA SER A 46 -18.95 7.73 -1.02
C SER A 46 -19.79 8.80 -1.72
N LYS A 47 -20.24 8.53 -2.95
CA LYS A 47 -21.00 9.51 -3.76
C LYS A 47 -22.30 9.97 -3.11
N ASP A 48 -22.96 9.07 -2.37
CA ASP A 48 -24.26 9.31 -1.74
C ASP A 48 -24.12 9.91 -0.32
N ILE A 49 -22.88 10.22 0.12
CA ILE A 49 -22.60 10.83 1.41
C ILE A 49 -22.26 12.31 1.17
N SER A 50 -22.95 13.23 1.85
CA SER A 50 -22.63 14.66 1.77
C SER A 50 -21.20 14.98 2.16
N LEU A 51 -20.61 15.98 1.51
CA LEU A 51 -19.25 16.45 1.83
C LEU A 51 -19.18 17.04 3.26
N GLU A 52 -20.25 17.59 3.77
CA GLU A 52 -20.32 18.21 5.11
C GLU A 52 -20.15 17.21 6.26
N VAL A 53 -20.44 15.92 6.01
CA VAL A 53 -20.38 14.87 7.03
C VAL A 53 -19.26 13.87 6.79
N LYS A 54 -18.31 14.18 5.90
CA LYS A 54 -17.16 13.33 5.64
C LYS A 54 -15.87 14.13 5.61
N PHE A 55 -14.80 13.53 6.13
CA PHE A 55 -13.46 14.06 6.08
C PHE A 55 -12.52 13.01 5.44
N LYS A 56 -11.79 13.42 4.41
CA LYS A 56 -10.96 12.53 3.60
C LYS A 56 -9.49 12.74 3.90
N LEU A 57 -8.84 11.66 4.33
CA LEU A 57 -7.40 11.63 4.58
C LEU A 57 -6.70 10.84 3.49
N TYR A 58 -5.62 11.39 2.96
CA TYR A 58 -4.70 10.66 2.10
C TYR A 58 -3.41 10.36 2.86
N LEU A 59 -3.12 9.07 3.04
CA LEU A 59 -1.93 8.60 3.74
C LEU A 59 -0.97 7.95 2.76
N GLU A 60 0.24 8.52 2.66
CA GLU A 60 1.33 7.95 1.87
C GLU A 60 2.65 8.02 2.64
N PRO A 61 3.59 7.08 2.42
CA PRO A 61 4.92 7.18 3.00
C PRO A 61 5.78 8.18 2.21
N LEU A 62 5.41 9.46 2.24
CA LEU A 62 6.07 10.54 1.50
C LEU A 62 7.45 10.85 2.10
N LEU A 63 8.31 9.85 2.14
CA LEU A 63 9.66 9.96 2.67
C LEU A 63 10.54 10.72 1.66
N GLN A 64 10.97 11.92 2.01
CA GLN A 64 11.85 12.74 1.21
C GLN A 64 13.32 12.50 1.58
N MET A 65 13.79 11.28 1.34
CA MET A 65 15.20 10.92 1.50
C MET A 65 15.91 10.92 0.16
N LYS A 66 17.18 11.34 0.17
CA LYS A 66 18.09 11.23 -0.97
C LYS A 66 19.07 10.08 -0.75
N GLY A 67 19.29 9.30 -1.80
CA GLY A 67 20.40 8.35 -1.85
C GLY A 67 21.76 9.09 -1.96
N LYS A 68 22.85 8.33 -1.90
CA LYS A 68 24.22 8.87 -2.05
C LYS A 68 24.46 9.54 -3.41
N ASP A 69 23.69 9.18 -4.42
CA ASP A 69 23.69 9.78 -5.77
C ASP A 69 22.89 11.11 -5.85
N GLY A 70 22.34 11.58 -4.73
CA GLY A 70 21.54 12.80 -4.65
C GLY A 70 20.12 12.68 -5.17
N ARG A 71 19.71 11.51 -5.67
CA ARG A 71 18.35 11.26 -6.16
C ARG A 71 17.41 10.92 -5.01
N TYR A 72 16.16 11.36 -5.11
CA TYR A 72 15.13 10.98 -4.15
C TYR A 72 14.79 9.50 -4.24
N ILE A 73 14.67 8.87 -3.08
CA ILE A 73 14.13 7.52 -2.95
C ILE A 73 12.64 7.57 -3.31
N ARG A 74 12.23 6.68 -4.20
CA ARG A 74 10.81 6.60 -4.58
C ARG A 74 9.98 6.10 -3.39
N TRP A 75 9.01 6.87 -2.95
CA TRP A 75 8.08 6.48 -1.89
C TRP A 75 7.33 5.17 -2.24
N THR A 76 7.16 4.87 -3.53
CA THR A 76 6.56 3.62 -4.01
C THR A 76 7.41 2.38 -3.69
N ASP A 77 8.72 2.53 -3.55
CA ASP A 77 9.61 1.44 -3.16
C ASP A 77 9.44 1.13 -1.66
N LEU A 78 9.22 2.15 -0.83
CA LEU A 78 8.89 1.96 0.57
C LEU A 78 7.56 1.21 0.74
N ARG A 79 6.55 1.57 -0.05
CA ARG A 79 5.26 0.84 -0.08
C ARG A 79 5.41 -0.60 -0.52
N LEU A 80 6.25 -0.87 -1.52
CA LEU A 80 6.56 -2.22 -1.97
C LEU A 80 7.11 -3.06 -0.80
N ILE A 81 8.12 -2.56 -0.11
CA ILE A 81 8.76 -3.28 0.99
C ILE A 81 7.79 -3.49 2.15
N ARG A 82 7.03 -2.47 2.54
CA ARG A 82 5.98 -2.59 3.55
C ARG A 82 4.98 -3.69 3.19
N ARG A 83 4.55 -3.73 1.92
CA ARG A 83 3.62 -4.75 1.45
C ARG A 83 4.24 -6.15 1.50
N MET A 84 5.47 -6.31 1.03
CA MET A 84 6.19 -7.59 1.08
C MET A 84 6.24 -8.15 2.50
N LEU A 85 6.66 -7.33 3.46
CA LEU A 85 6.77 -7.73 4.86
C LEU A 85 5.40 -8.04 5.48
N ARG A 86 4.41 -7.19 5.27
CA ARG A 86 3.06 -7.43 5.76
C ARG A 86 2.45 -8.70 5.19
N ASP A 87 2.51 -8.87 3.87
CA ASP A 87 1.85 -9.97 3.19
C ASP A 87 2.53 -11.32 3.49
N SER A 88 3.84 -11.33 3.76
CA SER A 88 4.55 -12.54 4.21
C SER A 88 4.14 -12.99 5.60
N VAL A 89 3.83 -12.06 6.50
CA VAL A 89 3.44 -12.38 7.89
C VAL A 89 1.95 -12.70 8.01
N PHE A 90 1.10 -11.89 7.38
CA PHE A 90 -0.34 -11.93 7.64
C PHE A 90 -1.18 -12.59 6.53
N ARG A 91 -0.63 -12.77 5.33
CA ARG A 91 -1.38 -13.25 4.17
C ARG A 91 -0.79 -14.50 3.52
N ALA A 92 0.26 -15.07 4.11
CA ALA A 92 1.00 -16.22 3.56
C ALA A 92 1.45 -16.01 2.09
N TYR A 93 1.74 -14.77 1.72
CA TYR A 93 2.13 -14.40 0.36
C TYR A 93 3.65 -14.20 0.29
N ASN A 94 4.29 -14.88 -0.66
CA ASN A 94 5.74 -14.79 -0.80
C ASN A 94 6.17 -13.39 -1.27
N PRO A 95 7.18 -12.74 -0.63
CA PRO A 95 7.70 -11.44 -1.06
C PRO A 95 8.10 -11.36 -2.52
N GLN A 96 8.67 -12.44 -3.09
CA GLN A 96 9.01 -12.51 -4.51
C GLN A 96 7.79 -12.37 -5.41
N GLN A 97 6.68 -13.02 -5.08
CA GLN A 97 5.42 -12.87 -5.82
C GLN A 97 4.91 -11.43 -5.77
N THR A 98 5.04 -10.77 -4.62
CA THR A 98 4.70 -9.35 -4.51
C THR A 98 5.53 -8.48 -5.44
N LEU A 99 6.85 -8.75 -5.54
CA LEU A 99 7.76 -8.04 -6.45
C LEU A 99 7.34 -8.20 -7.91
N GLU A 100 7.09 -9.43 -8.32
CA GLU A 100 6.73 -9.78 -9.70
C GLU A 100 5.37 -9.21 -10.13
N HIS A 101 4.42 -9.12 -9.20
CA HIS A 101 3.08 -8.57 -9.46
C HIS A 101 2.94 -7.07 -9.17
N TRP A 102 4.03 -6.38 -8.77
CA TRP A 102 3.96 -4.99 -8.35
C TRP A 102 3.49 -4.03 -9.44
N HIS A 103 3.77 -4.31 -10.69
CA HIS A 103 3.32 -3.51 -11.83
C HIS A 103 1.78 -3.45 -11.93
N TYR A 104 1.06 -4.50 -11.59
CA TYR A 104 -0.41 -4.49 -11.53
C TYR A 104 -0.91 -3.57 -10.42
N VAL A 105 -0.24 -3.61 -9.26
CA VAL A 105 -0.57 -2.72 -8.13
C VAL A 105 -0.35 -1.27 -8.55
N ARG A 106 0.79 -0.96 -9.16
CA ARG A 106 1.09 0.38 -9.66
C ARG A 106 0.11 0.84 -10.74
N GLY A 107 -0.24 -0.03 -11.67
CA GLY A 107 -1.26 0.27 -12.67
C GLY A 107 -2.62 0.60 -12.06
N SER A 108 -3.02 -0.11 -10.99
CA SER A 108 -4.24 0.20 -10.26
C SER A 108 -4.17 1.53 -9.50
N GLU A 109 -3.05 1.82 -8.85
CA GLU A 109 -2.84 3.09 -8.14
C GLU A 109 -2.94 4.30 -9.08
N LEU A 110 -2.28 4.22 -10.22
CA LEU A 110 -2.29 5.29 -11.22
C LEU A 110 -3.69 5.56 -11.79
N ARG A 111 -4.56 4.57 -11.81
CA ARG A 111 -5.94 4.73 -12.30
C ARG A 111 -6.94 5.10 -11.21
N ASN A 112 -6.79 4.55 -10.02
CA ASN A 112 -7.87 4.55 -9.03
C ASN A 112 -7.54 5.27 -7.73
N ILE A 113 -6.29 5.73 -7.53
CA ILE A 113 -5.86 6.40 -6.29
C ILE A 113 -5.26 7.77 -6.59
N ILE A 114 -4.18 7.80 -7.37
CA ILE A 114 -3.40 9.02 -7.61
C ILE A 114 -4.26 10.16 -8.22
N PRO A 115 -5.16 9.91 -9.20
CA PRO A 115 -6.00 10.98 -9.75
C PRO A 115 -6.92 11.65 -8.73
N TYR A 116 -7.20 10.97 -7.61
CA TYR A 116 -8.10 11.46 -6.56
C TYR A 116 -7.38 11.94 -5.31
N SER A 117 -6.05 11.85 -5.25
CA SER A 117 -5.27 12.27 -4.07
C SER A 117 -5.45 13.75 -3.72
N ASN A 118 -5.65 14.60 -4.73
CA ASN A 118 -5.91 16.03 -4.57
C ASN A 118 -7.34 16.35 -4.08
N THR A 119 -8.21 15.36 -3.97
CA THR A 119 -9.57 15.53 -3.41
C THR A 119 -9.62 15.27 -1.90
N ALA A 120 -8.49 14.91 -1.29
CA ALA A 120 -8.38 14.75 0.14
C ALA A 120 -8.41 16.12 0.85
N ASP A 121 -9.04 16.15 2.00
CA ASP A 121 -9.07 17.34 2.87
C ASP A 121 -7.73 17.54 3.57
N PHE A 122 -7.00 16.43 3.81
CA PHE A 122 -5.66 16.49 4.41
C PHE A 122 -4.77 15.35 3.91
N VAL A 123 -3.46 15.63 3.76
CA VAL A 123 -2.45 14.64 3.35
C VAL A 123 -1.48 14.40 4.51
N ILE A 124 -1.30 13.13 4.87
CA ILE A 124 -0.42 12.72 5.96
C ILE A 124 0.72 11.88 5.38
N SER A 125 1.98 12.26 5.71
CA SER A 125 3.12 11.39 5.46
C SER A 125 3.21 10.33 6.56
N SER A 126 3.13 9.08 6.15
CA SER A 126 3.33 7.92 7.03
C SER A 126 4.76 7.35 6.95
N GLY A 127 5.67 8.01 6.23
CA GLY A 127 7.06 7.59 6.11
C GLY A 127 7.87 7.93 7.36
N MET A 128 8.55 6.92 7.93
CA MET A 128 9.40 7.08 9.12
C MET A 128 10.87 6.86 8.78
N PRO A 129 11.80 7.73 9.20
CA PRO A 129 13.22 7.64 8.85
C PRO A 129 13.88 6.31 9.27
N TYR A 130 13.43 5.70 10.36
CA TYR A 130 13.97 4.44 10.89
C TYR A 130 13.55 3.21 10.09
N GLU A 131 12.62 3.32 9.17
CA GLU A 131 12.14 2.16 8.39
C GLU A 131 13.21 1.62 7.45
N ALA A 132 13.97 2.49 6.81
CA ALA A 132 14.97 2.08 5.82
C ALA A 132 16.06 1.17 6.43
N PRO A 133 16.68 1.46 7.58
CA PRO A 133 17.61 0.53 8.24
C PRO A 133 16.98 -0.81 8.64
N ILE A 134 15.73 -0.79 9.13
CA ILE A 134 15.00 -2.01 9.49
C ILE A 134 14.76 -2.87 8.26
N TYR A 135 14.39 -2.26 7.15
CA TYR A 135 14.14 -2.95 5.89
C TYR A 135 15.41 -3.47 5.25
N ALA A 136 16.52 -2.74 5.37
CA ALA A 136 17.83 -3.21 4.92
C ALA A 136 18.20 -4.51 5.64
N ASN A 137 18.10 -4.54 6.95
CA ASN A 137 18.38 -5.74 7.74
C ASN A 137 17.54 -6.97 7.34
N ARG A 138 16.29 -6.76 6.94
CA ARG A 138 15.36 -7.85 6.61
C ARG A 138 15.35 -8.27 5.15
N MET A 139 15.62 -7.35 4.24
CA MET A 139 15.30 -7.51 2.82
C MET A 139 16.50 -7.38 1.88
N LEU A 140 17.61 -6.78 2.33
CA LEU A 140 18.76 -6.49 1.46
C LEU A 140 19.26 -7.74 0.72
N LYS A 141 19.44 -8.85 1.46
CA LYS A 141 19.91 -10.11 0.90
C LYS A 141 18.94 -10.69 -0.14
N LEU A 142 17.64 -10.60 0.11
CA LEU A 142 16.62 -11.06 -0.85
C LEU A 142 16.65 -10.24 -2.13
N PHE A 143 16.78 -8.91 -2.04
CA PHE A 143 16.90 -8.07 -3.24
C PHE A 143 18.20 -8.32 -4.00
N GLU A 144 19.29 -8.67 -3.33
CA GLU A 144 20.54 -9.09 -3.96
C GLU A 144 20.34 -10.39 -4.75
N GLU A 145 19.71 -11.39 -4.15
CA GLU A 145 19.39 -12.68 -4.80
C GLU A 145 18.46 -12.49 -6.01
N TRP A 146 17.42 -11.67 -5.89
CA TRP A 146 16.48 -11.44 -7.00
C TRP A 146 17.11 -10.66 -8.15
N LYS A 147 17.97 -9.70 -7.85
CA LYS A 147 18.75 -8.97 -8.85
C LYS A 147 19.58 -9.92 -9.72
N GLU A 148 20.22 -10.93 -9.13
CA GLU A 148 20.97 -11.92 -9.89
C GLU A 148 20.03 -12.91 -10.60
N LYS A 149 18.97 -13.35 -9.95
CA LYS A 149 18.00 -14.30 -10.48
C LYS A 149 17.30 -13.85 -11.76
N TYR A 150 16.98 -12.56 -11.88
CA TYR A 150 16.22 -12.02 -13.01
C TYR A 150 17.11 -11.54 -14.17
N LYS A 151 18.42 -11.58 -14.03
CA LYS A 151 19.33 -11.21 -15.13
C LYS A 151 19.09 -12.09 -16.36
N GLY A 152 18.95 -11.43 -17.52
CA GLY A 152 18.77 -12.10 -18.80
C GLY A 152 17.37 -12.66 -19.06
N ASP A 153 16.40 -12.46 -18.16
CA ASP A 153 15.01 -12.84 -18.39
C ASP A 153 14.18 -11.59 -18.83
N PRO A 154 13.83 -11.48 -20.12
CA PRO A 154 13.05 -10.34 -20.64
C PRO A 154 11.67 -10.23 -20.00
N LEU A 155 11.07 -11.36 -19.59
CA LEU A 155 9.74 -11.37 -18.96
C LEU A 155 9.78 -10.83 -17.52
N LYS A 156 10.98 -10.74 -16.94
CA LYS A 156 11.22 -10.23 -15.58
C LYS A 156 11.95 -8.89 -15.55
N ALA A 157 12.10 -8.22 -16.67
CA ALA A 157 12.83 -6.96 -16.77
C ALA A 157 12.32 -5.89 -15.77
N ASP A 158 11.01 -5.76 -15.58
CA ASP A 158 10.41 -4.87 -14.60
C ASP A 158 10.73 -5.26 -13.15
N ALA A 159 10.77 -6.55 -12.85
CA ALA A 159 11.16 -7.06 -11.53
C ALA A 159 12.67 -6.88 -11.28
N LEU A 160 13.49 -7.05 -12.31
CA LEU A 160 14.95 -6.81 -12.26
C LEU A 160 15.23 -5.33 -11.94
N GLU A 161 14.70 -4.39 -12.74
CA GLU A 161 14.87 -2.94 -12.54
C GLU A 161 14.51 -2.54 -11.10
N ARG A 162 13.40 -3.07 -10.62
CA ARG A 162 12.90 -2.78 -9.27
C ARG A 162 13.82 -3.37 -8.19
N SER A 163 14.30 -4.60 -8.40
CA SER A 163 15.24 -5.24 -7.48
C SER A 163 16.55 -4.47 -7.36
N GLU A 164 17.12 -4.04 -8.48
CA GLU A 164 18.35 -3.26 -8.52
C GLU A 164 18.18 -1.89 -7.85
N ARG A 165 17.09 -1.21 -8.13
CA ARG A 165 16.79 0.10 -7.54
C ARG A 165 16.64 0.00 -6.02
N VAL A 166 15.83 -0.94 -5.52
CA VAL A 166 15.61 -1.12 -4.09
C VAL A 166 16.88 -1.59 -3.39
N TYR A 167 17.61 -2.54 -3.97
CA TYR A 167 18.92 -2.98 -3.45
C TYR A 167 19.87 -1.79 -3.28
N ASN A 168 19.97 -0.94 -4.31
CA ASN A 168 20.86 0.23 -4.27
C ASN A 168 20.50 1.22 -3.18
N VAL A 169 19.22 1.34 -2.83
CA VAL A 169 18.77 2.15 -1.69
C VAL A 169 19.13 1.48 -0.37
N LEU A 170 18.74 0.21 -0.20
CA LEU A 170 18.89 -0.49 1.08
C LEU A 170 20.36 -0.71 1.49
N LYS A 171 21.27 -0.86 0.54
CA LYS A 171 22.70 -1.01 0.85
C LYS A 171 23.38 0.25 1.36
N THR A 172 22.69 1.39 1.35
CA THR A 172 23.25 2.70 1.78
C THR A 172 22.83 3.13 3.18
N VAL A 173 22.00 2.32 3.82
CA VAL A 173 21.45 2.62 5.16
C VAL A 173 21.86 1.56 6.19
#